data_53da0f62e05b578ca9f415f802575097
#
_entry.id   53da0f62e05b578ca9f415f802575097
#
_cell.length_a   1.000
_cell.length_b   1.000
_cell.length_c   1.000
_cell.angle_alpha   90.00
_cell.angle_beta   90.00
_cell.angle_gamma   90.00
#
_symmetry.space_group_name_H-M   'P 1'
#
loop_
_entity.id
_entity.type
_entity.pdbx_description
1 polymer ?
#
loop_
_entity_poly.entity_id
_entity_poly.type
_entity_poly.pdbx_seq_one_letter_code
_entity_poly.pdbx_strand_id
1 'polypeptide(L)'
;MLIGTALAATPAPPAGAASCSGCHPPNARVGTPVPQLVGQNASQMVAAMAAFRAGTRPSTVMDRIAKGFSEAETQAIADWYAAQK
;
A
#
# COMPACT_ATOMS: atom_id res chain seq x y z
N MET A 1 -34.61 -7.74 -4.83
CA MET A 1 -34.08 -7.58 -4.69
C MET A 1 -33.30 -6.97 -4.85
N LEU A 2 -32.90 -6.54 -4.71
CA LEU A 2 -32.17 -5.94 -4.79
C LEU A 2 -31.19 -5.83 -4.79
N ILE A 3 -30.62 -5.65 -4.87
CA ILE A 3 -29.88 -5.49 -4.94
C ILE A 3 -29.12 -4.92 -5.05
N GLY A 4 -28.77 -4.63 -4.88
CA GLY A 4 -27.97 -4.10 -4.79
C GLY A 4 -27.23 -3.56 -4.95
N THR A 5 -26.86 -3.17 -4.77
CA THR A 5 -26.18 -2.63 -4.86
C THR A 5 -25.28 -2.28 -4.97
N ALA A 6 -25.17 -2.44 -5.01
CA ALA A 6 -24.18 -2.18 -5.01
C ALA A 6 -23.48 -1.22 -5.34
N LEU A 7 -23.54 -0.83 -5.01
CA LEU A 7 -23.13 -0.04 -5.27
C LEU A 7 -21.99 0.30 -5.54
N ALA A 8 -21.88 0.20 -6.08
CA ALA A 8 -20.80 0.81 -6.66
C ALA A 8 -19.81 1.36 -5.70
N ALA A 9 -19.92 0.93 -4.58
CA ALA A 9 -19.04 1.37 -3.54
C ALA A 9 -17.62 0.98 -3.86
N THR A 10 -16.69 1.87 -3.55
CA THR A 10 -15.28 1.55 -3.57
C THR A 10 -15.05 0.41 -2.59
N PRO A 11 -14.33 -0.63 -2.97
CA PRO A 11 -14.01 -1.69 -2.03
C PRO A 11 -13.29 -1.13 -0.81
N ALA A 12 -13.57 -1.69 0.33
CA ALA A 12 -12.86 -1.33 1.54
C ALA A 12 -11.39 -1.70 1.40
N PRO A 13 -10.47 -0.90 1.95
CA PRO A 13 -9.06 -1.25 1.90
C PRO A 13 -8.80 -2.53 2.68
N PRO A 14 -7.85 -3.34 2.23
CA PRO A 14 -7.47 -4.53 2.98
C PRO A 14 -6.85 -4.19 4.32
N ALA A 15 -6.79 -5.18 5.20
CA ALA A 15 -6.21 -4.99 6.52
C ALA A 15 -4.80 -4.44 6.41
N GLY A 16 -4.51 -3.40 7.18
CA GLY A 16 -3.20 -2.77 7.22
C GLY A 16 -2.98 -1.66 6.20
N ALA A 17 -3.84 -1.57 5.17
CA ALA A 17 -3.66 -0.55 4.14
C ALA A 17 -3.78 0.87 4.70
N ALA A 18 -4.71 1.08 5.62
CA ALA A 18 -4.92 2.40 6.19
C ALA A 18 -3.71 2.91 6.96
N SER A 19 -2.95 2.01 7.57
CA SER A 19 -1.76 2.43 8.32
C SER A 19 -0.67 2.95 7.41
N CYS A 20 -0.62 2.52 6.16
CA CYS A 20 0.34 3.04 5.19
C CYS A 20 0.09 4.52 4.92
N SER A 21 -1.17 4.92 4.86
CA SER A 21 -1.55 6.33 4.62
C SER A 21 -1.15 7.25 5.75
N GLY A 22 -0.79 6.71 6.91
CA GLY A 22 -0.31 7.53 8.01
C GLY A 22 1.02 8.21 7.71
N CYS A 23 1.84 7.61 6.85
CA CYS A 23 3.12 8.16 6.44
C CYS A 23 3.19 8.41 4.94
N HIS A 24 2.56 7.55 4.15
CA HIS A 24 2.51 7.71 2.69
C HIS A 24 1.24 8.48 2.34
N PRO A 25 1.35 9.77 2.00
CA PRO A 25 0.14 10.57 1.78
C PRO A 25 -0.60 10.13 0.53
N PRO A 26 -1.95 10.26 0.53
CA PRO A 26 -2.75 9.90 -0.65
C PRO A 26 -2.54 10.86 -1.82
N ASN A 27 -2.05 12.05 -1.55
CA ASN A 27 -1.78 13.06 -2.57
C ASN A 27 -0.32 13.45 -2.51
N ALA A 28 0.20 13.94 -3.64
CA ALA A 28 1.55 14.45 -3.68
C ALA A 28 1.69 15.59 -2.67
N ARG A 29 2.75 15.56 -1.90
CA ARG A 29 2.97 16.54 -0.84
C ARG A 29 4.37 17.09 -0.95
N VAL A 30 4.46 18.40 -1.08
CA VAL A 30 5.75 19.08 -1.19
C VAL A 30 6.51 18.93 0.13
N GLY A 31 7.79 18.62 0.01
CA GLY A 31 8.67 18.61 1.16
C GLY A 31 8.76 17.30 1.91
N THR A 32 8.04 16.27 1.49
CA THR A 32 8.17 14.96 2.12
C THR A 32 8.96 14.01 1.21
N PRO A 33 9.92 13.26 1.78
CA PRO A 33 10.61 12.22 1.01
C PRO A 33 9.83 10.92 0.92
N VAL A 34 8.70 10.79 1.64
CA VAL A 34 7.92 9.57 1.66
C VAL A 34 7.06 9.52 0.39
N PRO A 35 7.22 8.48 -0.45
CA PRO A 35 6.52 8.45 -1.73
C PRO A 35 5.03 8.18 -1.58
N GLN A 36 4.28 8.68 -2.55
CA GLN A 36 2.87 8.41 -2.68
C GLN A 36 2.68 6.99 -3.22
N LEU A 37 1.79 6.23 -2.60
CA LEU A 37 1.53 4.85 -3.01
C LEU A 37 0.41 4.75 -4.04
N VAL A 38 -0.54 5.66 -3.97
CA VAL A 38 -1.71 5.66 -4.85
C VAL A 38 -1.27 5.71 -6.31
N GLY A 39 -1.78 4.77 -7.10
CA GLY A 39 -1.49 4.71 -8.53
C GLY A 39 -0.17 4.08 -8.91
N GLN A 40 0.64 3.67 -7.95
CA GLN A 40 1.90 2.99 -8.27
C GLN A 40 1.65 1.57 -8.78
N ASN A 41 2.65 1.03 -9.46
CA ASN A 41 2.60 -0.34 -9.96
C ASN A 41 2.65 -1.33 -8.81
N ALA A 42 1.67 -2.26 -8.76
CA ALA A 42 1.56 -3.20 -7.65
C ALA A 42 2.79 -4.11 -7.55
N SER A 43 3.30 -4.61 -8.67
CA SER A 43 4.46 -5.52 -8.61
C SER A 43 5.70 -4.80 -8.13
N GLN A 44 5.85 -3.52 -8.44
CA GLN A 44 6.97 -2.73 -7.94
C GLN A 44 6.85 -2.50 -6.43
N MET A 45 5.62 -2.26 -5.93
CA MET A 45 5.40 -2.13 -4.50
C MET A 45 5.72 -3.41 -3.76
N VAL A 46 5.30 -4.55 -4.31
CA VAL A 46 5.59 -5.86 -3.70
C VAL A 46 7.10 -6.12 -3.69
N ALA A 47 7.79 -5.82 -4.78
CA ALA A 47 9.23 -5.98 -4.85
C ALA A 47 9.95 -5.08 -3.83
N ALA A 48 9.49 -3.84 -3.68
CA ALA A 48 10.07 -2.92 -2.71
C ALA A 48 9.87 -3.43 -1.28
N MET A 49 8.68 -3.93 -0.96
CA MET A 49 8.41 -4.47 0.36
C MET A 49 9.26 -5.70 0.65
N ALA A 50 9.45 -6.56 -0.35
CA ALA A 50 10.33 -7.73 -0.19
C ALA A 50 11.77 -7.30 0.08
N ALA A 51 12.24 -6.25 -0.60
CA ALA A 51 13.58 -5.73 -0.41
C ALA A 51 13.75 -5.11 0.97
N PHE A 52 12.74 -4.39 1.47
CA PHE A 52 12.79 -3.85 2.83
C PHE A 52 12.82 -4.98 3.85
N ARG A 53 11.99 -6.01 3.65
CA ARG A 53 11.95 -7.16 4.56
C ARG A 53 13.29 -7.89 4.59
N ALA A 54 13.93 -8.02 3.44
CA ALA A 54 15.21 -8.70 3.34
C ALA A 54 16.38 -7.84 3.79
N GLY A 55 16.17 -6.53 3.98
CA GLY A 55 17.23 -5.62 4.36
C GLY A 55 18.14 -5.21 3.21
N THR A 56 17.72 -5.47 1.96
CA THR A 56 18.54 -5.15 0.79
C THR A 56 18.28 -3.74 0.26
N ARG A 57 17.26 -3.08 0.79
CA ARG A 57 16.94 -1.70 0.41
C ARG A 57 17.04 -0.82 1.64
N PRO A 58 17.81 0.29 1.57
CA PRO A 58 17.93 1.19 2.72
C PRO A 58 16.60 1.85 3.06
N SER A 59 16.35 2.01 4.36
CA SER A 59 15.16 2.68 4.84
C SER A 59 15.39 3.17 6.26
N THR A 60 14.50 4.04 6.74
CA THR A 60 14.52 4.43 8.14
C THR A 60 13.63 3.53 8.99
N VAL A 61 12.42 3.20 8.50
CA VAL A 61 11.49 2.36 9.26
C VAL A 61 10.85 1.26 8.42
N MET A 62 10.88 1.37 7.09
CA MET A 62 10.17 0.40 6.25
C MET A 62 10.68 -1.03 6.41
N ASP A 63 11.94 -1.20 6.76
CA ASP A 63 12.47 -2.53 7.03
C ASP A 63 11.74 -3.23 8.18
N ARG A 64 11.34 -2.46 9.18
CA ARG A 64 10.58 -3.01 10.32
C ARG A 64 9.11 -3.17 9.96
N ILE A 65 8.55 -2.19 9.28
CA ILE A 65 7.14 -2.23 8.89
C ILE A 65 6.87 -3.41 7.97
N ALA A 66 7.74 -3.62 6.98
CA ALA A 66 7.56 -4.70 6.01
C ALA A 66 7.53 -6.08 6.67
N LYS A 67 8.28 -6.26 7.75
CA LYS A 67 8.32 -7.54 8.47
C LYS A 67 7.01 -7.86 9.17
N GLY A 68 6.15 -6.88 9.34
CA GLY A 68 4.85 -7.07 9.97
C GLY A 68 3.76 -7.60 9.04
N PHE A 69 4.06 -7.79 7.76
CA PHE A 69 3.06 -8.22 6.79
C PHE A 69 3.51 -9.49 6.09
N SER A 70 2.56 -10.39 5.85
CA SER A 70 2.81 -11.57 5.02
C SER A 70 2.86 -11.17 3.55
N GLU A 71 3.32 -12.09 2.70
CA GLU A 71 3.32 -11.84 1.26
C GLU A 71 1.90 -11.60 0.74
N ALA A 72 0.93 -12.39 1.22
CA ALA A 72 -0.44 -12.24 0.81
C ALA A 72 -1.01 -10.88 1.22
N GLU A 73 -0.72 -10.44 2.44
CA GLU A 73 -1.15 -9.11 2.89
C GLU A 73 -0.52 -8.00 2.08
N THR A 74 0.76 -8.13 1.80
CA THR A 74 1.50 -7.15 0.99
C THR A 74 0.91 -7.06 -0.41
N GLN A 75 0.61 -8.21 -1.01
CA GLN A 75 0.03 -8.23 -2.36
C GLN A 75 -1.34 -7.55 -2.38
N ALA A 76 -2.18 -7.86 -1.39
CA ALA A 76 -3.51 -7.26 -1.32
C ALA A 76 -3.43 -5.74 -1.16
N ILE A 77 -2.54 -5.26 -0.30
CA ILE A 77 -2.36 -3.83 -0.08
C ILE A 77 -1.83 -3.15 -1.34
N ALA A 78 -0.83 -3.77 -1.99
CA ALA A 78 -0.26 -3.21 -3.22
C ALA A 78 -1.31 -3.12 -4.33
N ASP A 79 -2.11 -4.18 -4.49
CA ASP A 79 -3.17 -4.19 -5.49
C ASP A 79 -4.19 -3.10 -5.23
N TRP A 80 -4.54 -2.91 -3.97
CA TRP A 80 -5.52 -1.89 -3.60
C TRP A 80 -5.01 -0.48 -3.92
N TYR A 81 -3.77 -0.17 -3.52
CA TYR A 81 -3.19 1.14 -3.81
C TYR A 81 -2.99 1.36 -5.30
N ALA A 82 -2.59 0.33 -6.04
CA ALA A 82 -2.39 0.45 -7.47
C ALA A 82 -3.68 0.79 -8.20
N ALA A 83 -4.82 0.34 -7.69
CA ALA A 83 -6.13 0.59 -8.28
C ALA A 83 -6.67 1.98 -7.93
N GLN A 84 -6.12 2.66 -6.96
CA GLN A 84 -6.53 4.02 -6.60
C GLN A 84 -5.95 5.02 -7.59
N LYS A 85 -6.70 6.08 -7.91
CA LYS A 85 -6.25 7.06 -8.89
C LYS A 85 -6.42 8.47 -8.41
#